data_893ae3243bf070a95c0841dcbcbf4128
#
_entry.id   893ae3243bf070a95c0841dcbcbf4128
#
_cell.length_a   1.000
_cell.length_b   1.000
_cell.length_c   1.000
_cell.angle_alpha   90.00
_cell.angle_beta   90.00
_cell.angle_gamma   90.00
#
_symmetry.space_group_name_H-M   'P 1'
#
loop_
_entity.id
_entity.type
_entity.pdbx_description
1 polymer ?
#
loop_
_entity_poly.entity_id
_entity_poly.type
_entity_poly.pdbx_seq_one_letter_code
_entity_poly.pdbx_strand_id
1 'polypeptide(L)'
;MLFLHDIYHIIRMEQDNLYNLLQSIDTPDDLRHLSADKLPEVCKELRQKIIDELSCNPGHFGSSLGVIELTVALHYVFNTPYDRIVWDVGHQAYGHKILTGRRDAFCTNRKLNGIHPIQCGHRAC
;
A
#
# COMPACT_ATOMS: atom_id res chain seq x y z
N MET A 1 -21.28 -19.54 19.29
CA MET A 1 -19.85 -19.54 19.65
C MET A 1 -19.05 -19.09 18.46
N LEU A 2 -18.37 -17.96 18.58
CA LEU A 2 -17.51 -17.43 17.51
C LEU A 2 -16.17 -18.15 17.56
N PHE A 3 -15.75 -18.72 16.43
CA PHE A 3 -14.42 -19.29 16.30
C PHE A 3 -13.38 -18.20 16.06
N LEU A 4 -12.12 -18.43 16.37
CA LEU A 4 -11.00 -17.53 16.10
C LEU A 4 -10.98 -17.02 14.65
N HIS A 5 -11.40 -17.86 13.72
CA HIS A 5 -11.55 -17.52 12.31
C HIS A 5 -12.61 -16.42 12.08
N ASP A 6 -13.75 -16.52 12.74
CA ASP A 6 -14.85 -15.55 12.61
C ASP A 6 -14.46 -14.21 13.26
N ILE A 7 -13.77 -14.26 14.39
CA ILE A 7 -13.24 -13.07 15.07
C ILE A 7 -12.20 -12.38 14.17
N TYR A 8 -11.32 -13.14 13.53
CA TYR A 8 -10.33 -12.60 12.60
C TYR A 8 -11.01 -11.92 11.40
N HIS A 9 -12.06 -12.53 10.84
CA HIS A 9 -12.84 -11.93 9.75
C HIS A 9 -13.55 -10.64 10.17
N ILE A 10 -14.15 -10.62 11.35
CA ILE A 10 -14.84 -9.43 11.88
C ILE A 10 -13.84 -8.28 12.09
N ILE A 11 -12.69 -8.56 12.73
CA ILE A 11 -11.63 -7.56 12.94
C ILE A 11 -11.10 -7.05 11.60
N ARG A 12 -10.92 -7.93 10.62
CA ARG A 12 -10.48 -7.56 9.28
C ARG A 12 -11.49 -6.68 8.55
N MET A 13 -12.79 -6.98 8.65
CA MET A 13 -13.86 -6.14 8.07
C MET A 13 -13.96 -4.77 8.73
N GLU A 14 -13.72 -4.66 10.04
CA GLU A 14 -13.64 -3.38 10.73
C GLU A 14 -12.41 -2.58 10.31
N GLN A 15 -11.27 -3.23 10.10
CA GLN A 15 -10.07 -2.57 9.58
C GLN A 15 -10.25 -2.10 8.13
N ASP A 16 -10.98 -2.85 7.31
CA ASP A 16 -11.28 -2.45 5.94
C ASP A 16 -12.12 -1.18 5.87
N ASN A 17 -12.99 -0.94 6.85
CA ASN A 17 -13.75 0.31 6.97
C ASN A 17 -12.88 1.54 7.35
N LEU A 18 -11.66 1.35 7.83
CA LEU A 18 -10.73 2.43 8.15
C LEU A 18 -9.99 3.01 6.93
N TYR A 19 -10.05 2.33 5.78
CA TYR A 19 -9.28 2.68 4.58
C TYR A 19 -10.20 2.95 3.38
N ASN A 20 -11.21 3.81 3.56
CA ASN A 20 -12.26 4.04 2.56
C ASN A 20 -11.72 4.53 1.22
N LEU A 21 -10.79 5.49 1.21
CA LEU A 21 -10.18 6.01 0.00
C LEU A 21 -9.18 5.01 -0.60
N LEU A 22 -8.34 4.42 0.24
CA LEU A 22 -7.31 3.49 -0.20
C LEU A 22 -7.91 2.23 -0.83
N GLN A 23 -9.06 1.78 -0.36
CA GLN A 23 -9.77 0.63 -0.95
C GLN A 23 -10.32 0.91 -2.35
N SER A 24 -10.63 2.15 -2.66
CA SER A 24 -11.06 2.56 -4.00
C SER A 24 -9.91 2.72 -5.00
N ILE A 25 -8.66 2.62 -4.54
CA ILE A 25 -7.46 2.78 -5.35
C ILE A 25 -6.86 1.40 -5.65
N ASP A 26 -7.20 0.83 -6.78
CA ASP A 26 -6.60 -0.43 -7.25
C ASP A 26 -5.44 -0.19 -8.21
N THR A 27 -5.47 0.94 -8.88
CA THR A 27 -4.43 1.35 -9.84
C THR A 27 -4.00 2.80 -9.58
N PRO A 28 -2.82 3.22 -10.06
CA PRO A 28 -2.43 4.62 -10.01
C PRO A 28 -3.40 5.56 -10.74
N ASP A 29 -4.13 5.04 -11.70
CA ASP A 29 -5.15 5.82 -12.42
C ASP A 29 -6.32 6.21 -11.51
N ASP A 30 -6.76 5.32 -10.66
CA ASP A 30 -7.80 5.61 -9.66
C ASP A 30 -7.36 6.74 -8.71
N LEU A 31 -6.09 6.74 -8.31
CA LEU A 31 -5.53 7.81 -7.49
C LEU A 31 -5.57 9.16 -8.22
N ARG A 32 -5.23 9.18 -9.52
CA ARG A 32 -5.24 10.41 -10.33
C ARG A 32 -6.64 10.99 -10.56
N HIS A 33 -7.68 10.19 -10.47
CA HIS A 33 -9.07 10.64 -10.57
C HIS A 33 -9.60 11.28 -9.27
N LEU A 34 -8.88 11.15 -8.16
CA LEU A 34 -9.25 11.84 -6.92
C LEU A 34 -8.92 13.34 -7.02
N SER A 35 -9.70 14.16 -6.34
CA SER A 35 -9.36 15.57 -6.16
C SER A 35 -8.15 15.73 -5.24
N ALA A 36 -7.32 16.73 -5.49
CA ALA A 36 -6.06 16.94 -4.75
C ALA A 36 -6.26 17.13 -3.23
N ASP A 37 -7.40 17.66 -2.81
CA ASP A 37 -7.76 17.82 -1.39
C ASP A 37 -7.93 16.49 -0.65
N LYS A 38 -8.11 15.37 -1.36
CA LYS A 38 -8.19 14.03 -0.79
C LYS A 38 -6.83 13.36 -0.57
N LEU A 39 -5.77 13.86 -1.18
CA LEU A 39 -4.44 13.24 -1.10
C LEU A 39 -3.89 13.16 0.33
N PRO A 40 -4.08 14.16 1.23
CA PRO A 40 -3.67 14.02 2.61
C PRO A 40 -4.34 12.86 3.35
N GLU A 41 -5.61 12.60 3.07
CA GLU A 41 -6.32 11.45 3.64
C GLU A 41 -5.80 10.13 3.08
N VAL A 42 -5.52 10.06 1.78
CA VAL A 42 -4.86 8.89 1.17
C VAL A 42 -3.51 8.62 1.84
N CYS A 43 -2.70 9.65 2.07
CA CYS A 43 -1.42 9.52 2.78
C CYS A 43 -1.60 8.95 4.18
N LYS A 44 -2.60 9.44 4.91
CA LYS A 44 -2.93 8.99 6.27
C LYS A 44 -3.35 7.53 6.27
N GLU A 45 -4.26 7.13 5.38
CA GLU A 45 -4.72 5.75 5.27
C GLU A 45 -3.59 4.81 4.83
N LEU A 46 -2.77 5.23 3.86
CA LEU A 46 -1.61 4.47 3.40
C LEU A 46 -0.59 4.25 4.52
N ARG A 47 -0.32 5.29 5.31
CA ARG A 47 0.56 5.22 6.48
C ARG A 47 0.02 4.22 7.50
N GLN A 48 -1.25 4.31 7.84
CA GLN A 48 -1.88 3.42 8.81
C GLN A 48 -1.88 1.97 8.31
N LYS A 49 -2.17 1.74 7.04
CA LYS A 49 -2.12 0.41 6.43
C LYS A 49 -0.73 -0.22 6.54
N ILE A 50 0.32 0.54 6.29
CA ILE A 50 1.70 0.05 6.43
C ILE A 50 2.02 -0.26 7.90
N ILE A 51 1.62 0.60 8.83
CA ILE A 51 1.83 0.37 10.27
C ILE A 51 1.13 -0.92 10.71
N ASP A 52 -0.12 -1.12 10.33
CA ASP A 52 -0.90 -2.28 10.74
C ASP A 52 -0.30 -3.58 10.19
N GLU A 53 0.12 -3.58 8.93
CA GLU A 53 0.77 -4.75 8.33
C GLU A 53 2.14 -5.06 8.96
N LEU A 54 2.94 -4.04 9.22
CA LEU A 54 4.27 -4.22 9.83
C LEU A 54 4.20 -4.55 11.32
N SER A 55 3.08 -4.29 11.98
CA SER A 55 2.84 -4.74 13.35
C SER A 55 2.71 -6.25 13.47
N CYS A 56 2.26 -6.90 12.40
CA CYS A 56 2.08 -8.34 12.31
C CYS A 56 3.19 -9.05 11.54
N ASN A 57 3.90 -8.32 10.68
CA ASN A 57 4.91 -8.87 9.77
C ASN A 57 6.20 -8.06 9.87
N PRO A 58 7.38 -8.71 9.87
CA PRO A 58 8.65 -8.00 9.95
C PRO A 58 8.85 -7.07 8.74
N GLY A 59 9.32 -5.86 9.00
CA GLY A 59 9.59 -4.86 7.97
C GLY A 59 10.28 -3.61 8.52
N HIS A 60 10.50 -2.62 7.63
CA HIS A 60 11.16 -1.37 7.95
C HIS A 60 10.15 -0.22 8.07
N PHE A 61 9.94 0.30 9.28
CA PHE A 61 9.02 1.40 9.52
C PHE A 61 9.53 2.75 8.99
N GLY A 62 10.69 3.18 9.48
CA GLY A 62 11.18 4.54 9.26
C GLY A 62 11.33 4.90 7.79
N SER A 63 11.98 4.04 7.02
CA SER A 63 12.22 4.28 5.59
C SER A 63 10.94 4.24 4.76
N SER A 64 9.96 3.41 5.14
CA SER A 64 8.67 3.35 4.45
C SER A 64 7.78 4.56 4.78
N LEU A 65 7.69 4.92 6.06
CA LEU A 65 6.83 6.02 6.51
C LEU A 65 7.35 7.40 6.09
N GLY A 66 8.66 7.54 5.91
CA GLY A 66 9.29 8.78 5.48
C GLY A 66 9.04 9.17 4.03
N VAL A 67 8.56 8.25 3.19
CA VAL A 67 8.34 8.48 1.75
C VAL A 67 6.87 8.36 1.32
N ILE A 68 5.94 8.37 2.25
CA ILE A 68 4.50 8.23 1.95
C ILE A 68 4.00 9.36 1.06
N GLU A 69 4.18 10.60 1.47
CA GLU A 69 3.73 11.78 0.73
C GLU A 69 4.39 11.85 -0.64
N LEU A 70 5.69 11.58 -0.70
CA LEU A 70 6.43 11.52 -1.97
C LEU A 70 5.86 10.43 -2.89
N THR A 71 5.59 9.25 -2.36
CA THR A 71 5.02 8.12 -3.13
C THR A 71 3.65 8.49 -3.71
N VAL A 72 2.76 9.05 -2.90
CA VAL A 72 1.43 9.49 -3.35
C VAL A 72 1.56 10.58 -4.40
N ALA A 73 2.41 11.58 -4.18
CA ALA A 73 2.63 12.67 -5.13
C ALA A 73 3.16 12.16 -6.48
N LEU A 74 4.14 11.26 -6.47
CA LEU A 74 4.70 10.67 -7.70
C LEU A 74 3.62 9.92 -8.51
N HIS A 75 2.79 9.10 -7.84
CA HIS A 75 1.73 8.35 -8.52
C HIS A 75 0.55 9.23 -8.95
N TYR A 76 0.38 10.38 -8.32
CA TYR A 76 -0.64 11.36 -8.71
C TYR A 76 -0.22 12.19 -9.92
N VAL A 77 1.05 12.61 -9.97
CA VAL A 77 1.57 13.50 -11.03
C VAL A 77 1.98 12.72 -12.28
N PHE A 78 2.64 11.58 -12.10
CA PHE A 78 3.17 10.78 -13.20
C PHE A 78 2.22 9.65 -13.61
N ASN A 79 2.17 9.38 -14.89
CA ASN A 79 1.34 8.32 -15.47
C ASN A 79 2.03 6.96 -15.38
N THR A 80 2.10 6.39 -14.18
CA THR A 80 2.65 5.05 -13.99
C THR A 80 1.64 3.97 -14.44
N PRO A 81 2.10 2.89 -15.05
CA PRO A 81 3.49 2.43 -15.26
C PRO A 81 4.17 3.01 -16.53
N TYR A 82 3.49 3.87 -17.28
CA TYR A 82 4.05 4.47 -18.48
C TYR A 82 5.30 5.29 -18.14
N ASP A 83 5.17 6.18 -17.18
CA ASP A 83 6.29 6.83 -16.51
C ASP A 83 6.88 5.87 -15.50
N ARG A 84 8.19 5.63 -15.59
CA ARG A 84 8.87 4.62 -14.79
C ARG A 84 9.40 5.20 -13.51
N ILE A 85 9.00 4.62 -12.38
CA ILE A 85 9.55 4.94 -11.06
C ILE A 85 10.53 3.81 -10.67
N VAL A 86 11.75 4.18 -10.34
CA VAL A 86 12.78 3.26 -9.84
C VAL A 86 12.98 3.52 -8.35
N TRP A 87 12.85 2.50 -7.55
CA TRP A 87 13.10 2.55 -6.11
C TRP A 87 14.50 2.01 -5.82
N ASP A 88 15.31 2.79 -5.14
CA ASP A 88 16.67 2.39 -4.75
C ASP A 88 16.66 1.19 -3.80
N VAL A 89 15.75 1.22 -2.82
CA VAL A 89 15.60 0.15 -1.85
C VAL A 89 14.14 -0.33 -1.74
N GLY A 90 13.97 -1.65 -1.68
CA GLY A 90 12.65 -2.28 -1.70
C GLY A 90 11.74 -1.91 -0.53
N HIS A 91 12.28 -1.56 0.64
CA HIS A 91 11.47 -1.15 1.78
C HIS A 91 10.92 0.27 1.68
N GLN A 92 11.40 1.09 0.77
CA GLN A 92 10.76 2.37 0.41
C GLN A 92 9.62 2.20 -0.60
N ALA A 93 9.50 1.04 -1.22
CA ALA A 93 8.49 0.74 -2.23
C ALA A 93 7.17 0.17 -1.67
N TYR A 94 6.95 0.19 -0.36
CA TYR A 94 5.73 -0.39 0.24
C TYR A 94 4.48 0.37 -0.21
N GLY A 95 4.50 1.69 -0.15
CA GLY A 95 3.41 2.52 -0.65
C GLY A 95 3.14 2.29 -2.14
N HIS A 96 4.20 2.22 -2.95
CA HIS A 96 4.11 1.89 -4.37
C HIS A 96 3.40 0.55 -4.61
N LYS A 97 3.75 -0.50 -3.87
CA LYS A 97 3.10 -1.82 -4.00
C LYS A 97 1.60 -1.75 -3.70
N ILE A 98 1.23 -1.02 -2.65
CA ILE A 98 -0.16 -0.87 -2.24
C ILE A 98 -0.94 -0.10 -3.30
N LEU A 99 -0.41 1.00 -3.83
CA LEU A 99 -1.06 1.84 -4.84
C LEU A 99 -1.08 1.25 -6.25
N THR A 100 -0.36 0.16 -6.49
CA THR A 100 -0.24 -0.48 -7.82
C THR A 100 -0.86 -1.88 -7.86
N GLY A 101 -1.98 -2.08 -7.19
CA GLY A 101 -2.79 -3.29 -7.27
C GLY A 101 -2.33 -4.46 -6.39
N ARG A 102 -1.34 -4.25 -5.52
CA ARG A 102 -0.83 -5.29 -4.61
C ARG A 102 -1.21 -5.06 -3.15
N ARG A 103 -2.22 -4.22 -2.91
CA ARG A 103 -2.71 -3.88 -1.57
C ARG A 103 -3.10 -5.11 -0.77
N ASP A 104 -3.92 -5.98 -1.35
CA ASP A 104 -4.45 -7.16 -0.65
C ASP A 104 -3.38 -8.24 -0.45
N ALA A 105 -2.44 -8.33 -1.38
CA ALA A 105 -1.29 -9.23 -1.27
C ALA A 105 -0.18 -8.69 -0.35
N PHE A 106 -0.25 -7.45 0.10
CA PHE A 106 0.80 -6.82 0.90
C PHE A 106 1.04 -7.54 2.23
N CYS A 107 0.03 -8.19 2.80
CA CYS A 107 0.15 -9.05 3.98
C CYS A 107 1.10 -10.24 3.79
N THR A 108 1.42 -10.58 2.54
CA THR A 108 2.40 -11.63 2.20
C THR A 108 3.79 -11.08 1.92
N ASN A 109 3.99 -9.78 2.07
CA ASN A 109 5.27 -9.13 1.81
C ASN A 109 6.37 -9.75 2.69
N ARG A 110 7.48 -10.13 2.08
CA ARG A 110 8.61 -10.82 2.72
C ARG A 110 8.33 -12.24 3.25
N LYS A 111 7.18 -12.82 2.98
CA LYS A 111 6.89 -14.21 3.30
C LYS A 111 7.32 -15.13 2.16
N LEU A 112 7.53 -16.40 2.49
CA LEU A 112 7.80 -17.42 1.46
C LEU A 112 6.63 -17.51 0.47
N ASN A 113 6.92 -17.43 -0.81
CA ASN A 113 5.93 -17.37 -1.90
C ASN A 113 5.01 -16.13 -1.86
N GLY A 114 5.34 -15.13 -1.05
CA GLY A 114 4.66 -13.84 -1.04
C GLY A 114 5.21 -12.85 -2.07
N ILE A 115 4.72 -11.60 -2.03
CA ILE A 115 5.24 -10.56 -2.89
C ILE A 115 6.70 -10.25 -2.53
N HIS A 116 7.54 -10.13 -3.55
CA HIS A 116 8.97 -9.92 -3.36
C HIS A 116 9.26 -8.55 -2.72
N PRO A 117 10.18 -8.47 -1.74
CA PRO A 117 10.51 -7.20 -1.08
C PRO A 117 11.16 -6.19 -2.02
N ILE A 118 11.87 -6.66 -3.04
CA ILE A 118 12.61 -5.83 -3.99
C ILE A 118 12.05 -6.07 -5.40
N GLN A 119 10.88 -5.55 -5.69
CA GLN A 119 10.45 -5.43 -7.08
C GLN A 119 10.56 -3.98 -7.50
N CYS A 120 11.77 -3.61 -7.88
CA CYS A 120 12.04 -2.43 -8.65
C CYS A 120 11.92 -2.78 -10.11
N GLY A 121 10.95 -2.25 -10.78
CA GLY A 121 10.97 -2.22 -12.23
C GLY A 121 10.25 -3.37 -12.96
N HIS A 122 9.40 -2.99 -13.79
CA HIS A 122 9.07 -3.45 -15.10
C HIS A 122 8.15 -4.61 -15.38
N ARG A 123 7.79 -5.49 -14.49
CA ARG A 123 6.92 -6.58 -14.89
C ARG A 123 5.79 -6.94 -13.97
N ALA A 124 5.51 -6.16 -13.03
CA ALA A 124 4.39 -6.43 -12.14
C ALA A 124 3.64 -5.14 -11.82
N CYS A 125 3.47 -4.37 -12.83
CA CYS A 125 2.49 -3.30 -12.82
C CYS A 125 1.39 -3.70 -13.75
#